data_1fdb8ba693c840a6d536b4460c4366de
#
_entry.id   1fdb8ba693c840a6d536b4460c4366de
#
_cell.length_a   1.000
_cell.length_b   1.000
_cell.length_c   1.000
_cell.angle_alpha   90.00
_cell.angle_beta   90.00
_cell.angle_gamma   90.00
#
_symmetry.space_group_name_H-M   'P 1'
#
loop_
_entity.id
_entity.type
_entity.pdbx_description
1 polymer ?
#
loop_
_entity_poly.entity_id
_entity_poly.type
_entity_poly.pdbx_seq_one_letter_code
_entity_poly.pdbx_strand_id
1 'polypeptide(L)'
;MTLQGIDISSNNGTVNLNKVSAPIVINKLTGGLDYVWKNNLIDESLKAHKLAGAYHFEDEYHVHSKIKEQAYYFFKHFKPYLGKVLPILDYEVPLNDKIFTQHDINRIDTFCREFKRLSGVNCVVYCSKSLVWNHTITDYLKHNNMFWIAQYADLKPTGYQSKPWTDKHVLDVSIIGQQYTPNGRVNGVSGAVDLSVFYITSENWKKSC
;
A
#
# COMPACT_ATOMS: atom_id res chain seq x y z
N MET A 1 8.11 -4.87 18.02
CA MET A 1 9.08 -3.94 17.38
C MET A 1 8.40 -3.42 16.11
N THR A 2 8.44 -2.10 15.87
CA THR A 2 7.85 -1.48 14.67
C THR A 2 8.94 -1.14 13.67
N LEU A 3 8.62 -1.19 12.37
CA LEU A 3 9.50 -0.79 11.29
C LEU A 3 8.97 0.48 10.62
N GLN A 4 9.87 1.41 10.29
CA GLN A 4 9.53 2.60 9.51
C GLN A 4 9.46 2.26 8.02
N GLY A 5 8.56 2.91 7.30
CA GLY A 5 8.43 2.79 5.86
C GLY A 5 8.20 4.12 5.19
N ILE A 6 8.56 4.17 3.92
CA ILE A 6 8.14 5.20 2.99
C ILE A 6 7.40 4.54 1.83
N ASP A 7 6.46 5.25 1.24
CA ASP A 7 5.90 4.86 -0.04
C ASP A 7 6.08 5.98 -1.07
N ILE A 8 6.41 5.57 -2.29
CA ILE A 8 6.88 6.45 -3.35
C ILE A 8 6.22 6.14 -4.69
N SER A 9 6.09 7.20 -5.46
CA SER A 9 5.60 7.19 -6.84
C SER A 9 6.40 8.14 -7.73
N SER A 10 5.98 8.31 -8.96
CA SER A 10 6.54 9.32 -9.88
C SER A 10 6.44 10.76 -9.35
N ASN A 11 5.64 11.01 -8.32
CA ASN A 11 5.41 12.35 -7.77
C ASN A 11 6.46 12.78 -6.71
N ASN A 12 7.30 11.86 -6.23
CA ASN A 12 8.22 12.15 -5.13
C ASN A 12 9.56 12.79 -5.55
N GLY A 13 9.72 13.15 -6.83
CA GLY A 13 10.95 13.74 -7.34
C GLY A 13 12.16 12.78 -7.22
N THR A 14 13.30 13.29 -6.77
CA THR A 14 14.52 12.48 -6.64
C THR A 14 14.54 11.73 -5.32
N VAL A 15 14.70 10.41 -5.38
CA VAL A 15 14.85 9.52 -4.22
C VAL A 15 16.23 8.85 -4.25
N ASN A 16 17.01 9.03 -3.18
CA ASN A 16 18.28 8.35 -2.97
C ASN A 16 18.15 7.33 -1.83
N LEU A 17 17.91 6.07 -2.18
CA LEU A 17 17.66 4.99 -1.24
C LEU A 17 18.80 4.73 -0.26
N ASN A 18 20.05 5.04 -0.62
CA ASN A 18 21.22 4.92 0.29
C ASN A 18 21.17 5.91 1.44
N LYS A 19 20.42 7.02 1.31
CA LYS A 19 20.23 8.02 2.36
C LYS A 19 18.92 7.83 3.13
N VAL A 20 18.01 7.01 2.63
CA VAL A 20 16.73 6.70 3.30
C VAL A 20 16.98 5.69 4.41
N SER A 21 16.72 6.08 5.67
CA SER A 21 16.94 5.21 6.83
C SER A 21 15.81 4.18 7.05
N ALA A 22 14.61 4.40 6.51
CA ALA A 22 13.51 3.45 6.61
C ALA A 22 13.91 2.09 6.02
N PRO A 23 13.68 0.98 6.73
CA PRO A 23 13.92 -0.36 6.21
C PRO A 23 12.88 -0.80 5.16
N ILE A 24 11.68 -0.21 5.14
CA ILE A 24 10.62 -0.55 4.20
C ILE A 24 10.50 0.54 3.15
N VAL A 25 10.47 0.14 1.88
CA VAL A 25 10.21 1.02 0.73
C VAL A 25 9.14 0.40 -0.15
N ILE A 26 8.02 1.07 -0.26
CA ILE A 26 6.89 0.65 -1.09
C ILE A 26 6.86 1.52 -2.35
N ASN A 27 6.75 0.91 -3.51
CA ASN A 27 6.82 1.58 -4.79
C ASN A 27 5.49 1.47 -5.54
N LYS A 28 5.00 2.55 -6.12
CA LYS A 28 3.98 2.43 -7.17
C LYS A 28 4.53 1.58 -8.30
N LEU A 29 3.78 0.58 -8.75
CA LEU A 29 4.15 -0.21 -9.92
C LEU A 29 3.18 0.05 -11.05
N THR A 30 1.89 -0.06 -10.79
CA THR A 30 0.84 0.10 -11.79
C THR A 30 -0.34 0.93 -11.26
N GLY A 31 -1.22 1.37 -12.15
CA GLY A 31 -2.51 1.98 -11.83
C GLY A 31 -3.49 1.77 -12.97
N GLY A 32 -4.77 1.58 -12.66
CA GLY A 32 -5.81 1.32 -13.65
C GLY A 32 -5.46 0.15 -14.58
N LEU A 33 -5.66 0.34 -15.88
CA LEU A 33 -5.36 -0.68 -16.91
C LEU A 33 -4.23 -0.29 -17.87
N ASP A 34 -3.65 0.89 -17.73
CA ASP A 34 -2.74 1.46 -18.72
C ASP A 34 -1.50 2.13 -18.12
N TYR A 35 -1.46 2.37 -16.81
CA TYR A 35 -0.34 3.03 -16.17
C TYR A 35 0.66 2.02 -15.62
N VAL A 36 1.93 2.18 -15.99
CA VAL A 36 3.10 1.50 -15.40
C VAL A 36 4.16 2.55 -15.06
N TRP A 37 4.61 2.60 -13.81
CA TRP A 37 5.76 3.42 -13.47
C TRP A 37 7.06 2.73 -13.85
N LYS A 38 7.57 3.04 -15.05
CA LYS A 38 8.77 2.41 -15.63
C LYS A 38 10.06 2.69 -14.84
N ASN A 39 10.13 3.83 -14.16
CA ASN A 39 11.28 4.25 -13.35
C ASN A 39 11.07 3.98 -11.86
N ASN A 40 10.28 2.97 -11.51
CA ASN A 40 10.13 2.56 -10.11
C ASN A 40 11.47 2.07 -9.54
N LEU A 41 11.61 2.15 -8.23
CA LEU A 41 12.84 1.83 -7.53
C LEU A 41 12.78 0.46 -6.81
N ILE A 42 11.99 -0.50 -7.32
CA ILE A 42 11.85 -1.82 -6.70
C ILE A 42 13.17 -2.56 -6.70
N ASP A 43 13.84 -2.64 -7.84
CA ASP A 43 15.13 -3.34 -7.97
C ASP A 43 16.23 -2.66 -7.16
N GLU A 44 16.25 -1.33 -7.13
CA GLU A 44 17.17 -0.55 -6.29
C GLU A 44 16.88 -0.75 -4.81
N SER A 45 15.62 -0.87 -4.41
CA SER A 45 15.22 -1.18 -3.04
C SER A 45 15.75 -2.54 -2.61
N LEU A 46 15.60 -3.56 -3.47
CA LEU A 46 16.14 -4.90 -3.21
C LEU A 46 17.66 -4.91 -3.13
N LYS A 47 18.36 -4.21 -4.04
CA LYS A 47 19.84 -4.06 -4.02
C LYS A 47 20.32 -3.32 -2.75
N ALA A 48 19.55 -2.34 -2.27
CA ALA A 48 19.83 -1.63 -1.02
C ALA A 48 19.40 -2.42 0.25
N HIS A 49 19.06 -3.71 0.11
CA HIS A 49 18.61 -4.58 1.19
C HIS A 49 17.39 -4.06 1.96
N LYS A 50 16.53 -3.28 1.30
CA LYS A 50 15.24 -2.85 1.85
C LYS A 50 14.22 -3.97 1.77
N LEU A 51 13.24 -3.93 2.66
CA LEU A 51 12.00 -4.70 2.55
C LEU A 51 11.12 -3.98 1.52
N ALA A 52 11.01 -4.55 0.32
CA ALA A 52 10.32 -3.91 -0.78
C ALA A 52 8.84 -4.27 -0.80
N GLY A 53 7.99 -3.28 -1.10
CA GLY A 53 6.60 -3.44 -1.49
C GLY A 53 6.36 -2.83 -2.86
N ALA A 54 5.31 -3.30 -3.55
CA ALA A 54 4.86 -2.72 -4.79
C ALA A 54 3.34 -2.63 -4.81
N TYR A 55 2.80 -1.47 -5.19
CA TYR A 55 1.37 -1.28 -5.19
C TYR A 55 0.78 -1.03 -6.58
N HIS A 56 -0.46 -1.48 -6.72
CA HIS A 56 -1.38 -1.13 -7.78
C HIS A 56 -2.36 -0.09 -7.26
N PHE A 57 -2.39 1.08 -7.89
CA PHE A 57 -3.38 2.11 -7.61
C PHE A 57 -4.67 1.77 -8.35
N GLU A 58 -5.74 1.50 -7.62
CA GLU A 58 -7.05 1.28 -8.22
C GLU A 58 -7.58 2.60 -8.78
N ASP A 59 -7.88 2.61 -10.07
CA ASP A 59 -8.39 3.78 -10.76
C ASP A 59 -9.86 3.58 -11.11
N GLU A 60 -10.73 4.08 -10.26
CA GLU A 60 -12.16 4.00 -10.45
C GLU A 60 -12.66 4.91 -11.59
N TYR A 61 -11.96 6.00 -11.91
CA TYR A 61 -12.43 6.97 -12.91
C TYR A 61 -12.47 6.43 -14.32
N HIS A 62 -11.51 5.60 -14.68
CA HIS A 62 -11.35 5.14 -16.06
C HIS A 62 -11.94 3.75 -16.31
N VAL A 63 -12.26 2.97 -15.26
CA VAL A 63 -12.51 1.53 -15.47
C VAL A 63 -13.50 0.92 -14.47
N HIS A 64 -14.57 1.60 -14.13
CA HIS A 64 -15.57 1.20 -13.10
C HIS A 64 -15.99 -0.27 -13.03
N SER A 65 -15.89 -1.04 -14.10
CA SER A 65 -16.39 -2.42 -14.15
C SER A 65 -15.30 -3.48 -14.23
N LYS A 66 -14.02 -3.10 -14.30
CA LYS A 66 -12.95 -4.03 -14.70
C LYS A 66 -11.96 -4.35 -13.59
N ILE A 67 -12.46 -4.58 -12.37
CA ILE A 67 -11.58 -4.81 -11.20
C ILE A 67 -10.74 -6.10 -11.33
N LYS A 68 -11.26 -7.14 -11.99
CA LYS A 68 -10.49 -8.37 -12.27
C LYS A 68 -9.41 -8.15 -13.31
N GLU A 69 -9.69 -7.33 -14.32
CA GLU A 69 -8.71 -6.95 -15.33
C GLU A 69 -7.59 -6.10 -14.71
N GLN A 70 -7.91 -5.24 -13.74
CA GLN A 70 -6.89 -4.50 -12.97
C GLN A 70 -6.02 -5.46 -12.15
N ALA A 71 -6.61 -6.47 -11.49
CA ALA A 71 -5.84 -7.50 -10.77
C ALA A 71 -4.92 -8.29 -11.72
N TYR A 72 -5.40 -8.65 -12.92
CA TYR A 72 -4.58 -9.29 -13.94
C TYR A 72 -3.48 -8.35 -14.45
N TYR A 73 -3.78 -7.06 -14.67
CA TYR A 73 -2.82 -6.06 -15.12
C TYR A 73 -1.71 -5.88 -14.09
N PHE A 74 -2.06 -5.75 -12.81
CA PHE A 74 -1.08 -5.72 -11.73
C PHE A 74 -0.25 -7.00 -11.70
N PHE A 75 -0.85 -8.17 -11.70
CA PHE A 75 -0.14 -9.45 -11.69
C PHE A 75 0.86 -9.57 -12.83
N LYS A 76 0.48 -9.18 -14.05
CA LYS A 76 1.37 -9.24 -15.23
C LYS A 76 2.68 -8.49 -15.00
N HIS A 77 2.62 -7.31 -14.38
CA HIS A 77 3.80 -6.48 -14.09
C HIS A 77 4.49 -6.86 -12.79
N PHE A 78 3.76 -7.41 -11.83
CA PHE A 78 4.28 -7.85 -10.54
C PHE A 78 4.97 -9.23 -10.60
N LYS A 79 4.61 -10.08 -11.52
CA LYS A 79 5.10 -11.47 -11.63
C LYS A 79 6.63 -11.65 -11.46
N PRO A 80 7.52 -10.77 -11.98
CA PRO A 80 8.97 -10.89 -11.78
C PRO A 80 9.42 -10.73 -10.32
N TYR A 81 8.57 -10.20 -9.47
CA TYR A 81 8.85 -9.85 -8.07
C TYR A 81 8.25 -10.82 -7.05
N LEU A 82 7.52 -11.86 -7.49
CA LEU A 82 6.96 -12.89 -6.62
C LEU A 82 8.03 -13.52 -5.73
N GLY A 83 7.71 -13.70 -4.45
CA GLY A 83 8.62 -14.23 -3.43
C GLY A 83 9.70 -13.26 -2.94
N LYS A 84 9.68 -11.98 -3.38
CA LYS A 84 10.69 -10.97 -3.02
C LYS A 84 10.09 -9.64 -2.57
N VAL A 85 8.92 -9.30 -3.07
CA VAL A 85 8.26 -8.00 -2.91
C VAL A 85 6.84 -8.23 -2.42
N LEU A 86 6.39 -7.44 -1.45
CA LEU A 86 5.04 -7.51 -0.91
C LEU A 86 4.05 -6.88 -1.90
N PRO A 87 3.04 -7.62 -2.39
CA PRO A 87 2.02 -7.05 -3.27
C PRO A 87 0.98 -6.25 -2.47
N ILE A 88 0.58 -5.09 -2.99
CA ILE A 88 -0.34 -4.18 -2.31
C ILE A 88 -1.39 -3.70 -3.31
N LEU A 89 -2.65 -3.75 -2.91
CA LEU A 89 -3.73 -2.99 -3.54
C LEU A 89 -3.87 -1.66 -2.82
N ASP A 90 -3.73 -0.57 -3.54
CA ASP A 90 -3.97 0.79 -3.06
C ASP A 90 -5.37 1.22 -3.52
N TYR A 91 -6.30 1.27 -2.56
CA TYR A 91 -7.70 1.57 -2.80
C TYR A 91 -8.10 2.89 -2.13
N GLU A 92 -8.21 3.94 -2.94
CA GLU A 92 -8.55 5.29 -2.49
C GLU A 92 -9.84 5.78 -3.16
N VAL A 93 -10.62 6.58 -2.42
CA VAL A 93 -11.76 7.28 -3.02
C VAL A 93 -11.24 8.46 -3.82
N PRO A 94 -11.70 8.64 -5.04
CA PRO A 94 -11.43 9.83 -5.84
C PRO A 94 -11.85 11.13 -5.13
N LEU A 95 -11.08 12.20 -5.30
CA LEU A 95 -11.20 13.50 -4.61
C LEU A 95 -12.54 14.27 -4.81
N ASN A 96 -13.48 13.75 -5.59
CA ASN A 96 -14.74 14.43 -5.90
C ASN A 96 -15.88 13.95 -5.00
N ASP A 97 -15.77 14.15 -3.69
CA ASP A 97 -16.84 13.96 -2.67
C ASP A 97 -17.56 12.61 -2.68
N LYS A 98 -16.96 11.57 -3.24
CA LYS A 98 -17.50 10.23 -3.13
C LYS A 98 -17.23 9.66 -1.75
N ILE A 99 -18.27 9.21 -1.09
CA ILE A 99 -18.22 8.48 0.17
C ILE A 99 -18.03 7.01 -0.17
N PHE A 100 -17.14 6.31 0.53
CA PHE A 100 -17.02 4.86 0.44
C PHE A 100 -18.37 4.16 0.69
N THR A 101 -18.61 3.10 -0.04
CA THR A 101 -19.83 2.30 0.04
C THR A 101 -19.49 0.82 0.27
N GLN A 102 -20.47 -0.01 0.57
CA GLN A 102 -20.27 -1.46 0.62
C GLN A 102 -19.81 -2.03 -0.73
N HIS A 103 -20.10 -1.34 -1.83
CA HIS A 103 -19.63 -1.74 -3.16
C HIS A 103 -18.10 -1.69 -3.26
N ASP A 104 -17.45 -0.73 -2.59
CA ASP A 104 -15.98 -0.63 -2.56
C ASP A 104 -15.35 -1.83 -1.85
N ILE A 105 -15.93 -2.30 -0.75
CA ILE A 105 -15.49 -3.53 -0.09
C ILE A 105 -15.59 -4.75 -1.02
N ASN A 106 -16.68 -4.85 -1.78
CA ASN A 106 -16.87 -5.95 -2.74
C ASN A 106 -15.88 -5.88 -3.91
N ARG A 107 -15.47 -4.69 -4.32
CA ARG A 107 -14.42 -4.48 -5.33
C ARG A 107 -13.06 -4.92 -4.81
N ILE A 108 -12.69 -4.49 -3.60
CA ILE A 108 -11.46 -4.93 -2.91
C ILE A 108 -11.43 -6.46 -2.81
N ASP A 109 -12.51 -7.08 -2.33
CA ASP A 109 -12.63 -8.55 -2.21
C ASP A 109 -12.42 -9.23 -3.57
N THR A 110 -13.04 -8.69 -4.62
CA THR A 110 -12.92 -9.24 -5.98
C THR A 110 -11.49 -9.15 -6.51
N PHE A 111 -10.82 -8.01 -6.31
CA PHE A 111 -9.42 -7.83 -6.69
C PHE A 111 -8.51 -8.83 -5.95
N CYS A 112 -8.65 -8.90 -4.62
CA CYS A 112 -7.81 -9.75 -3.78
C CYS A 112 -7.95 -11.24 -4.14
N ARG A 113 -9.17 -11.71 -4.37
CA ARG A 113 -9.42 -13.09 -4.83
C ARG A 113 -8.80 -13.38 -6.18
N GLU A 114 -8.99 -12.46 -7.13
CA GLU A 114 -8.43 -12.64 -8.48
C GLU A 114 -6.91 -12.58 -8.47
N PHE A 115 -6.31 -11.64 -7.75
CA PHE A 115 -4.85 -11.57 -7.60
C PHE A 115 -4.30 -12.83 -6.94
N LYS A 116 -4.95 -13.34 -5.87
CA LYS A 116 -4.56 -14.62 -5.22
C LYS A 116 -4.64 -15.79 -6.19
N ARG A 117 -5.71 -15.85 -6.99
CA ARG A 117 -5.90 -16.92 -8.00
C ARG A 117 -4.76 -16.93 -9.04
N LEU A 118 -4.30 -15.73 -9.45
CA LEU A 118 -3.25 -15.56 -10.46
C LEU A 118 -1.84 -15.77 -9.91
N SER A 119 -1.56 -15.24 -8.73
CA SER A 119 -0.21 -15.14 -8.16
C SER A 119 0.12 -16.26 -7.15
N GLY A 120 -0.88 -16.84 -6.53
CA GLY A 120 -0.69 -17.75 -5.40
C GLY A 120 -0.47 -17.06 -4.04
N VAL A 121 -0.32 -15.72 -4.01
CA VAL A 121 -0.08 -14.94 -2.77
C VAL A 121 -1.22 -13.97 -2.48
N ASN A 122 -1.45 -13.63 -1.21
CA ASN A 122 -2.42 -12.61 -0.83
C ASN A 122 -1.79 -11.22 -0.93
N CYS A 123 -2.52 -10.22 -1.43
CA CYS A 123 -2.05 -8.83 -1.36
C CYS A 123 -2.46 -8.17 -0.04
N VAL A 124 -1.69 -7.18 0.39
CA VAL A 124 -2.09 -6.23 1.44
C VAL A 124 -3.07 -5.23 0.83
N VAL A 125 -4.06 -4.80 1.61
CA VAL A 125 -5.00 -3.75 1.21
C VAL A 125 -4.59 -2.45 1.91
N TYR A 126 -4.18 -1.44 1.13
CA TYR A 126 -4.05 -0.08 1.61
C TYR A 126 -5.36 0.67 1.36
N CYS A 127 -5.87 1.34 2.39
CA CYS A 127 -7.06 2.18 2.31
C CYS A 127 -7.16 3.11 3.53
N SER A 128 -8.10 4.07 3.47
CA SER A 128 -8.41 4.89 4.63
C SER A 128 -9.05 4.07 5.75
N LYS A 129 -8.82 4.48 7.01
CA LYS A 129 -9.45 3.84 8.17
C LYS A 129 -10.98 3.93 8.10
N SER A 130 -11.54 5.01 7.58
CA SER A 130 -12.98 5.20 7.45
C SER A 130 -13.66 4.15 6.57
N LEU A 131 -12.98 3.65 5.54
CA LEU A 131 -13.50 2.57 4.71
C LEU A 131 -13.75 1.31 5.55
N VAL A 132 -12.74 0.88 6.31
CA VAL A 132 -12.83 -0.34 7.14
C VAL A 132 -13.78 -0.15 8.33
N TRP A 133 -13.81 1.05 8.92
CA TRP A 133 -14.63 1.36 10.07
C TRP A 133 -16.14 1.38 9.76
N ASN A 134 -16.51 1.94 8.62
CA ASN A 134 -17.91 2.22 8.28
C ASN A 134 -18.61 1.11 7.48
N HIS A 135 -17.89 0.05 7.11
CA HIS A 135 -18.46 -0.97 6.21
C HIS A 135 -18.19 -2.39 6.73
N THR A 136 -19.00 -3.33 6.27
CA THR A 136 -18.85 -4.76 6.59
C THR A 136 -17.73 -5.36 5.74
N ILE A 137 -16.62 -5.71 6.37
CA ILE A 137 -15.52 -6.41 5.70
C ILE A 137 -15.91 -7.87 5.49
N THR A 138 -15.70 -8.38 4.28
CA THR A 138 -16.04 -9.77 3.96
C THR A 138 -15.19 -10.77 4.76
N ASP A 139 -15.72 -11.95 5.03
CA ASP A 139 -14.97 -12.99 5.73
C ASP A 139 -13.70 -13.39 4.98
N TYR A 140 -13.73 -13.36 3.65
CA TYR A 140 -12.53 -13.62 2.86
C TYR A 140 -11.42 -12.62 3.17
N LEU A 141 -11.72 -11.32 3.12
CA LEU A 141 -10.74 -10.27 3.41
C LEU A 141 -10.21 -10.35 4.84
N LYS A 142 -11.09 -10.59 5.84
CA LYS A 142 -10.68 -10.75 7.24
C LYS A 142 -9.67 -11.88 7.46
N HIS A 143 -9.87 -13.01 6.80
CA HIS A 143 -9.06 -14.21 7.00
C HIS A 143 -7.82 -14.30 6.10
N ASN A 144 -7.82 -13.62 4.96
CA ASN A 144 -6.77 -13.80 3.95
C ASN A 144 -5.91 -12.57 3.71
N ASN A 145 -6.36 -11.37 4.09
CA ASN A 145 -5.63 -10.14 3.78
C ASN A 145 -5.25 -9.37 5.04
N MET A 146 -4.08 -8.76 5.01
CA MET A 146 -3.66 -7.75 5.97
C MET A 146 -4.00 -6.36 5.42
N PHE A 147 -4.22 -5.40 6.33
CA PHE A 147 -4.57 -4.03 5.98
C PHE A 147 -3.46 -3.06 6.41
N TRP A 148 -3.10 -2.17 5.51
CA TRP A 148 -2.27 -1.01 5.75
C TRP A 148 -3.16 0.23 5.71
N ILE A 149 -3.33 0.89 6.86
CA ILE A 149 -4.39 1.88 7.07
C ILE A 149 -3.83 3.29 7.02
N ALA A 150 -4.42 4.15 6.19
CA ALA A 150 -4.16 5.60 6.23
C ALA A 150 -4.98 6.26 7.34
N GLN A 151 -4.28 6.95 8.24
CA GLN A 151 -4.87 7.74 9.31
C GLN A 151 -3.90 8.82 9.78
N TYR A 152 -4.27 10.07 9.64
CA TYR A 152 -3.43 11.24 9.91
C TYR A 152 -3.93 12.00 11.12
N ALA A 153 -3.03 12.43 12.00
CA ALA A 153 -3.35 13.37 13.09
C ALA A 153 -3.58 14.78 12.55
N ASP A 154 -2.70 15.19 11.64
CA ASP A 154 -2.75 16.44 10.89
C ASP A 154 -1.96 16.29 9.58
N LEU A 155 -1.85 17.37 8.81
CA LEU A 155 -1.09 17.41 7.56
C LEU A 155 0.21 18.22 7.69
N LYS A 156 0.69 18.48 8.90
CA LYS A 156 1.96 19.20 9.11
C LYS A 156 3.15 18.35 8.69
N PRO A 157 4.21 18.97 8.15
CA PRO A 157 5.45 18.28 7.86
C PRO A 157 6.03 17.60 9.11
N THR A 158 6.42 16.33 8.99
CA THR A 158 7.04 15.60 10.10
C THR A 158 8.10 14.62 9.59
N GLY A 159 8.99 14.17 10.48
CA GLY A 159 9.91 13.06 10.26
C GLY A 159 9.33 11.72 10.71
N TYR A 160 10.20 10.72 10.80
CA TYR A 160 9.82 9.40 11.29
C TYR A 160 9.29 9.43 12.71
N GLN A 161 8.17 8.73 12.95
CA GLN A 161 7.53 8.58 14.26
C GLN A 161 7.43 7.10 14.64
N SER A 162 8.00 6.72 15.78
CA SER A 162 7.92 5.33 16.27
C SER A 162 6.54 4.98 16.86
N LYS A 163 5.79 5.98 17.31
CA LYS A 163 4.45 5.88 17.88
C LYS A 163 3.58 7.02 17.35
N PRO A 164 3.16 6.96 16.06
CA PRO A 164 2.26 7.99 15.53
C PRO A 164 0.91 7.94 16.26
N TRP A 165 0.22 9.08 16.21
CA TRP A 165 -1.14 9.13 16.72
C TRP A 165 -2.04 8.15 15.96
N THR A 166 -2.90 7.47 16.70
CA THR A 166 -3.99 6.66 16.15
C THR A 166 -5.23 6.87 17.02
N ASP A 167 -6.41 6.88 16.43
CA ASP A 167 -7.63 6.89 17.21
C ASP A 167 -7.84 5.53 17.92
N LYS A 168 -8.73 5.50 18.90
CA LYS A 168 -8.95 4.33 19.76
C LYS A 168 -9.87 3.27 19.15
N HIS A 169 -10.42 3.49 17.96
CA HIS A 169 -11.32 2.53 17.35
C HIS A 169 -10.58 1.28 16.89
N VAL A 170 -10.99 0.15 17.41
CA VAL A 170 -10.45 -1.15 17.02
C VAL A 170 -11.14 -1.62 15.76
N LEU A 171 -10.35 -2.03 14.77
CA LEU A 171 -10.86 -2.61 13.52
C LEU A 171 -10.83 -4.14 13.61
N ASP A 172 -11.87 -4.77 13.09
CA ASP A 172 -11.99 -6.25 13.03
C ASP A 172 -11.28 -6.81 11.79
N VAL A 173 -10.01 -6.44 11.62
CA VAL A 173 -9.12 -6.91 10.54
C VAL A 173 -7.67 -6.97 11.03
N SER A 174 -6.84 -7.72 10.34
CA SER A 174 -5.40 -7.80 10.63
C SER A 174 -4.69 -6.55 10.10
N ILE A 175 -4.17 -5.68 10.98
CA ILE A 175 -3.46 -4.46 10.60
C ILE A 175 -1.95 -4.73 10.53
N ILE A 176 -1.36 -4.57 9.35
CA ILE A 176 0.09 -4.67 9.15
C ILE A 176 0.83 -3.35 9.41
N GLY A 177 0.17 -2.21 9.21
CA GLY A 177 0.79 -0.89 9.38
C GLY A 177 -0.19 0.26 9.29
N GLN A 178 0.34 1.43 9.60
CA GLN A 178 -0.37 2.71 9.48
C GLN A 178 0.49 3.70 8.70
N GLN A 179 -0.07 4.29 7.63
CA GLN A 179 0.45 5.51 7.04
C GLN A 179 -0.07 6.68 7.86
N TYR A 180 0.83 7.46 8.46
CA TYR A 180 0.46 8.48 9.44
C TYR A 180 0.63 9.91 8.94
N THR A 181 1.25 10.10 7.77
CA THR A 181 1.35 11.41 7.11
C THR A 181 1.66 11.27 5.63
N PRO A 182 1.05 12.11 4.78
CA PRO A 182 1.44 12.28 3.38
C PRO A 182 2.48 13.39 3.20
N ASN A 183 2.95 14.01 4.29
CA ASN A 183 3.83 15.18 4.26
C ASN A 183 5.11 14.98 5.08
N GLY A 184 5.70 13.80 4.93
CA GLY A 184 6.97 13.47 5.57
C GLY A 184 8.15 14.24 4.96
N ARG A 185 9.16 14.49 5.79
CA ARG A 185 10.45 15.06 5.39
C ARG A 185 11.55 14.18 5.94
N VAL A 186 12.23 13.46 5.05
CA VAL A 186 13.27 12.50 5.42
C VAL A 186 14.49 12.65 4.54
N ASN A 187 15.64 12.28 5.07
CA ASN A 187 16.87 12.29 4.30
C ASN A 187 16.78 11.31 3.12
N GLY A 188 17.24 11.71 1.97
CA GLY A 188 17.20 10.91 0.75
C GLY A 188 15.99 11.14 -0.16
N VAL A 189 14.99 11.92 0.25
CA VAL A 189 13.86 12.31 -0.58
C VAL A 189 13.80 13.83 -0.72
N SER A 190 13.73 14.33 -1.95
CA SER A 190 13.84 15.79 -2.22
C SER A 190 12.55 16.56 -1.91
N GLY A 191 11.41 15.89 -1.73
CA GLY A 191 10.10 16.50 -1.49
C GLY A 191 9.38 15.92 -0.29
N ALA A 192 8.06 16.09 -0.28
CA ALA A 192 7.20 15.36 0.62
C ALA A 192 7.20 13.87 0.26
N VAL A 193 7.05 13.04 1.27
CA VAL A 193 6.93 11.60 1.11
C VAL A 193 6.00 11.03 2.17
N ASP A 194 5.25 10.01 1.80
CA ASP A 194 4.37 9.33 2.71
C ASP A 194 5.17 8.51 3.71
N LEU A 195 4.84 8.63 5.01
CA LEU A 195 5.52 7.90 6.07
C LEU A 195 4.57 6.96 6.77
N SER A 196 5.09 5.76 7.02
CA SER A 196 4.37 4.68 7.67
C SER A 196 5.14 4.04 8.81
N VAL A 197 4.39 3.47 9.75
CA VAL A 197 4.89 2.52 10.73
C VAL A 197 4.24 1.16 10.48
N PHE A 198 5.05 0.10 10.47
CA PHE A 198 4.59 -1.27 10.26
C PHE A 198 4.78 -2.12 11.52
N TYR A 199 3.78 -2.93 11.85
CA TYR A 199 3.67 -3.77 13.05
C TYR A 199 4.08 -5.22 12.75
N ILE A 200 5.08 -5.39 11.90
CA ILE A 200 5.54 -6.68 11.39
C ILE A 200 7.06 -6.81 11.57
N THR A 201 7.55 -8.02 11.70
CA THR A 201 8.99 -8.30 11.65
C THR A 201 9.49 -8.42 10.20
N SER A 202 10.80 -8.22 9.99
CA SER A 202 11.40 -8.40 8.66
C SER A 202 11.23 -9.83 8.14
N GLU A 203 11.23 -10.83 9.03
CA GLU A 203 10.99 -12.22 8.66
C GLU A 203 9.57 -12.45 8.16
N ASN A 204 8.57 -11.93 8.90
CA ASN A 204 7.16 -12.07 8.51
C ASN A 204 6.84 -11.28 7.23
N TRP A 205 7.48 -10.10 7.04
CA TRP A 205 7.37 -9.38 5.76
C TRP A 205 7.79 -10.26 4.58
N LYS A 206 8.97 -10.88 4.68
CA LYS A 206 9.51 -11.75 3.62
C LYS A 206 8.64 -13.00 3.37
N LYS A 207 8.00 -13.55 4.42
CA LYS A 207 7.06 -14.67 4.28
C LYS A 207 5.76 -14.29 3.60
N SER A 208 5.42 -13.00 3.58
CA SER A 208 4.19 -12.46 2.96
C SER A 208 4.40 -12.02 1.50
N CYS A 209 5.64 -12.10 0.98
CA CYS A 209 5.97 -11.78 -0.42
C CYS A 209 5.59 -12.98 -1.38
#